data_ee3398ad54436e3643c0b06ca681ad98
#
_entry.id   ee3398ad54436e3643c0b06ca681ad98
#
_cell.length_a   1.000
_cell.length_b   1.000
_cell.length_c   1.000
_cell.angle_alpha   90.00
_cell.angle_beta   90.00
_cell.angle_gamma   90.00
#
_symmetry.space_group_name_H-M   'P 1'
#
loop_
_entity.id
_entity.type
_entity.pdbx_description
1 polymer ?
#
loop_
_entity_poly.entity_id
_entity_poly.type
_entity_poly.pdbx_seq_one_letter_code
_entity_poly.pdbx_strand_id
1 'polypeptide(L)'
;MSAYWLERAWVDGAVLDDVLVEVAGGRFTRVTPGVAAGEVPRATRLDGLTLPGLANAHSHAFHRALRGRTQRERGTFWTWREQMYDVAGRLTPDSYRELAAATFREMVAAGYTSVGEFHYLHHQADGRPHDEPNAMRDALRDAAETAGIRLVLLDAAYLSSGFSAPPQGVQVRYS
;
A
#
# COMPACT_ATOMS: atom_id res chain seq x y z
N MET A 1 -3.50 -9.31 24.24
CA MET A 1 -3.79 -10.58 23.54
C MET A 1 -5.25 -10.54 23.14
N SER A 2 -5.56 -10.76 21.85
CA SER A 2 -6.93 -10.80 21.33
C SER A 2 -7.19 -12.21 20.80
N ALA A 3 -8.44 -12.69 20.93
CA ALA A 3 -8.86 -13.97 20.41
C ALA A 3 -10.08 -13.78 19.49
N TYR A 4 -10.08 -14.49 18.38
CA TYR A 4 -11.13 -14.49 17.38
C TYR A 4 -11.58 -15.92 17.14
N TRP A 5 -12.89 -16.14 17.18
CA TRP A 5 -13.49 -17.39 16.75
C TRP A 5 -14.13 -17.20 15.37
N LEU A 6 -13.70 -18.00 14.43
CA LEU A 6 -14.08 -17.92 13.01
C LEU A 6 -14.97 -19.12 12.68
N GLU A 7 -16.17 -18.86 12.17
CA GLU A 7 -17.08 -19.94 11.75
C GLU A 7 -16.40 -20.84 10.71
N ARG A 8 -15.75 -20.22 9.73
CA ARG A 8 -14.88 -20.90 8.75
C ARG A 8 -13.68 -20.02 8.46
N ALA A 9 -12.55 -20.64 8.21
CA ALA A 9 -11.34 -19.92 7.82
C ALA A 9 -10.53 -20.66 6.77
N TRP A 10 -9.92 -19.93 5.88
CA TRP A 10 -8.90 -20.45 4.98
C TRP A 10 -7.57 -20.54 5.71
N VAL A 11 -7.12 -21.76 5.98
CA VAL A 11 -5.87 -22.06 6.69
C VAL A 11 -5.10 -23.13 5.92
N ASP A 12 -3.83 -22.84 5.61
CA ASP A 12 -2.89 -23.78 4.96
C ASP A 12 -3.45 -24.50 3.72
N GLY A 13 -4.19 -23.77 2.89
CA GLY A 13 -4.70 -24.28 1.63
C GLY A 13 -6.06 -24.99 1.71
N ALA A 14 -6.73 -24.97 2.87
CA ALA A 14 -8.03 -25.57 3.06
C ALA A 14 -9.00 -24.65 3.81
N VAL A 15 -10.30 -24.86 3.62
CA VAL A 15 -11.34 -24.24 4.46
C VAL A 15 -11.56 -25.15 5.65
N LEU A 16 -11.37 -24.61 6.86
CA LEU A 16 -11.58 -25.30 8.12
C LEU A 16 -12.73 -24.64 8.89
N ASP A 17 -13.49 -25.43 9.63
CA ASP A 17 -14.59 -24.99 10.47
C ASP A 17 -14.11 -24.73 11.91
N ASP A 18 -14.83 -23.85 12.62
CA ASP A 18 -14.68 -23.59 14.06
C ASP A 18 -13.25 -23.25 14.47
N VAL A 19 -12.66 -22.24 13.83
CA VAL A 19 -11.22 -21.93 13.99
C VAL A 19 -11.02 -20.83 15.04
N LEU A 20 -10.30 -21.15 16.13
CA LEU A 20 -9.82 -20.17 17.09
C LEU A 20 -8.47 -19.58 16.63
N VAL A 21 -8.40 -18.25 16.55
CA VAL A 21 -7.17 -17.51 16.25
C VAL A 21 -6.82 -16.61 17.43
N GLU A 22 -5.62 -16.78 17.95
CA GLU A 22 -5.07 -15.93 19.02
C GLU A 22 -4.00 -14.99 18.46
N VAL A 23 -4.06 -13.73 18.87
CA VAL A 23 -3.18 -12.66 18.37
C VAL A 23 -2.50 -11.92 19.52
N ALA A 24 -1.20 -11.76 19.45
CA ALA A 24 -0.43 -10.92 20.34
C ALA A 24 0.69 -10.19 19.58
N GLY A 25 0.91 -8.91 19.88
CA GLY A 25 1.95 -8.11 19.23
C GLY A 25 1.80 -8.02 17.70
N GLY A 26 0.55 -8.04 17.20
CA GLY A 26 0.26 -7.99 15.75
C GLY A 26 0.59 -9.28 14.99
N ARG A 27 0.79 -10.40 15.69
CA ARG A 27 1.11 -11.70 15.10
C ARG A 27 0.12 -12.77 15.58
N PHE A 28 -0.15 -13.75 14.74
CA PHE A 28 -0.84 -14.97 15.16
C PHE A 28 0.08 -15.75 16.10
N THR A 29 -0.40 -16.02 17.29
CA THR A 29 0.32 -16.84 18.28
C THR A 29 -0.18 -18.28 18.26
N ARG A 30 -1.43 -18.48 17.85
CA ARG A 30 -2.05 -19.79 17.73
C ARG A 30 -3.19 -19.76 16.73
N VAL A 31 -3.34 -20.85 15.97
CA VAL A 31 -4.49 -21.13 15.10
C VAL A 31 -4.92 -22.56 15.41
N THR A 32 -6.14 -22.74 15.89
CA THR A 32 -6.65 -24.07 16.34
C THR A 32 -8.01 -24.31 15.68
N PRO A 33 -8.13 -25.25 14.76
CA PRO A 33 -9.43 -25.63 14.19
C PRO A 33 -10.23 -26.53 15.13
N GLY A 34 -11.55 -26.63 14.92
CA GLY A 34 -12.43 -27.53 15.65
C GLY A 34 -12.73 -27.11 17.10
N VAL A 35 -12.59 -25.81 17.43
CA VAL A 35 -12.90 -25.28 18.76
C VAL A 35 -14.34 -24.79 18.76
N ALA A 36 -15.24 -25.39 19.53
CA ALA A 36 -16.63 -24.97 19.59
C ALA A 36 -16.75 -23.53 20.16
N ALA A 37 -17.63 -22.72 19.56
CA ALA A 37 -17.82 -21.31 19.97
C ALA A 37 -18.12 -21.15 21.46
N GLY A 38 -18.84 -22.11 22.06
CA GLY A 38 -19.18 -22.12 23.49
C GLY A 38 -17.97 -22.30 24.42
N GLU A 39 -16.88 -22.88 23.94
CA GLU A 39 -15.65 -23.08 24.72
C GLU A 39 -14.84 -21.78 24.86
N VAL A 40 -15.07 -20.81 23.98
CA VAL A 40 -14.32 -19.54 23.92
C VAL A 40 -15.24 -18.30 23.93
N PRO A 41 -16.09 -18.14 24.97
CA PRO A 41 -17.14 -17.12 25.01
C PRO A 41 -16.60 -15.68 25.01
N ARG A 42 -15.30 -15.47 25.24
CA ARG A 42 -14.65 -14.17 25.22
C ARG A 42 -13.97 -13.84 23.88
N ALA A 43 -13.93 -14.78 22.95
CA ALA A 43 -13.37 -14.53 21.61
C ALA A 43 -14.34 -13.67 20.79
N THR A 44 -13.79 -12.77 19.98
CA THR A 44 -14.59 -12.03 18.99
C THR A 44 -15.07 -13.01 17.93
N ARG A 45 -16.38 -13.11 17.75
CA ARG A 45 -16.98 -14.00 16.75
C ARG A 45 -16.98 -13.36 15.38
N LEU A 46 -16.53 -14.10 14.36
CA LEU A 46 -16.59 -13.74 12.95
C LEU A 46 -17.37 -14.84 12.20
N ASP A 47 -18.57 -14.50 11.76
CA ASP A 47 -19.42 -15.40 10.97
C ASP A 47 -18.98 -15.40 9.50
N GLY A 48 -19.31 -16.48 8.79
CA GLY A 48 -18.95 -16.66 7.38
C GLY A 48 -17.53 -17.19 7.17
N LEU A 49 -17.00 -17.01 5.96
CA LEU A 49 -15.64 -17.44 5.60
C LEU A 49 -14.64 -16.31 5.81
N THR A 50 -13.74 -16.50 6.72
CA THR A 50 -12.60 -15.60 6.93
C THR A 50 -11.42 -15.98 6.05
N LEU A 51 -10.91 -15.02 5.31
CA LEU A 51 -9.71 -15.16 4.48
C LEU A 51 -8.55 -14.36 5.09
N PRO A 52 -7.29 -14.76 4.87
CA PRO A 52 -6.14 -13.90 5.13
C PRO A 52 -6.27 -12.59 4.37
N GLY A 53 -5.85 -11.47 4.97
CA GLY A 53 -5.80 -10.20 4.27
C GLY A 53 -4.89 -10.27 3.05
N LEU A 54 -5.32 -9.62 1.96
CA LEU A 54 -4.56 -9.60 0.72
C LEU A 54 -3.29 -8.75 0.84
N ALA A 55 -2.25 -9.11 0.09
CA ALA A 55 -1.04 -8.33 -0.07
C ALA A 55 -0.97 -7.74 -1.48
N ASN A 56 -0.80 -6.42 -1.58
CA ASN A 56 -0.49 -5.76 -2.84
C ASN A 56 1.03 -5.65 -2.99
N ALA A 57 1.61 -6.44 -3.89
CA ALA A 57 3.06 -6.49 -4.09
C ALA A 57 3.59 -5.47 -5.11
N HIS A 58 2.71 -4.66 -5.75
CA HIS A 58 3.09 -3.67 -6.74
C HIS A 58 2.17 -2.45 -6.66
N SER A 59 2.69 -1.36 -6.13
CA SER A 59 1.96 -0.10 -6.00
C SER A 59 2.86 1.10 -6.28
N HIS A 60 2.27 2.09 -6.92
CA HIS A 60 2.75 3.46 -7.03
C HIS A 60 1.56 4.36 -6.68
N ALA A 61 1.40 4.70 -5.41
CA ALA A 61 0.20 5.36 -4.89
C ALA A 61 -0.19 6.62 -5.69
N PHE A 62 0.79 7.41 -6.14
CA PHE A 62 0.50 8.63 -6.90
C PHE A 62 -0.08 8.37 -8.30
N HIS A 63 0.13 7.18 -8.89
CA HIS A 63 -0.49 6.83 -10.16
C HIS A 63 -2.01 6.77 -10.08
N ARG A 64 -2.56 6.70 -8.86
CA ARG A 64 -4.01 6.78 -8.65
C ARG A 64 -4.63 8.07 -9.19
N ALA A 65 -3.87 9.18 -9.21
CA ALA A 65 -4.29 10.44 -9.80
C ALA A 65 -4.51 10.38 -11.33
N LEU A 66 -3.98 9.34 -11.99
CA LEU A 66 -4.14 9.12 -13.44
C LEU A 66 -5.46 8.43 -13.80
N ARG A 67 -6.18 7.87 -12.81
CA ARG A 67 -7.42 7.14 -13.06
C ARG A 67 -8.45 8.03 -13.77
N GLY A 68 -9.00 7.51 -14.87
CA GLY A 68 -9.99 8.21 -15.68
C GLY A 68 -9.44 9.36 -16.54
N ARG A 69 -8.14 9.63 -16.50
CA ARG A 69 -7.49 10.65 -17.34
C ARG A 69 -6.81 10.04 -18.56
N THR A 70 -6.05 8.98 -18.36
CA THR A 70 -5.24 8.32 -19.40
C THR A 70 -6.03 7.43 -20.36
N GLN A 71 -7.32 7.18 -20.06
CA GLN A 71 -8.18 6.24 -20.82
C GLN A 71 -9.18 6.96 -21.76
N ARG A 72 -9.14 8.29 -21.84
CA ARG A 72 -10.11 9.07 -22.60
C ARG A 72 -9.92 9.00 -24.12
N GLU A 73 -8.71 8.67 -24.57
CA GLU A 73 -8.33 8.57 -25.97
C GLU A 73 -7.51 7.30 -26.20
N ARG A 74 -7.19 6.99 -27.46
CA ARG A 74 -6.25 5.92 -27.82
C ARG A 74 -4.83 6.33 -27.37
N GLY A 75 -4.56 6.22 -26.06
CA GLY A 75 -3.26 6.53 -25.48
C GLY A 75 -2.22 5.49 -25.81
N THR A 76 -0.98 5.93 -25.92
CA THR A 76 0.23 5.07 -25.97
C THR A 76 0.90 5.10 -24.59
N PHE A 77 1.90 4.24 -24.39
CA PHE A 77 2.78 4.34 -23.23
C PHE A 77 3.38 5.75 -23.06
N TRP A 78 3.69 6.43 -24.15
CA TRP A 78 4.33 7.76 -24.10
C TRP A 78 3.36 8.83 -23.62
N THR A 79 2.12 8.84 -24.10
CA THR A 79 1.10 9.78 -23.63
C THR A 79 0.73 9.53 -22.15
N TRP A 80 0.69 8.26 -21.72
CA TRP A 80 0.54 7.91 -20.32
C TRP A 80 1.70 8.44 -19.48
N ARG A 81 2.94 8.27 -19.95
CA ARG A 81 4.16 8.73 -19.26
C ARG A 81 4.18 10.25 -19.09
N GLU A 82 3.78 11.01 -20.10
CA GLU A 82 3.69 12.48 -20.03
C GLU A 82 2.71 12.90 -18.93
N GLN A 83 1.53 12.31 -18.85
CA GLN A 83 0.55 12.60 -17.81
C GLN A 83 1.05 12.19 -16.43
N MET A 84 1.76 11.09 -16.33
CA MET A 84 2.38 10.66 -15.07
C MET A 84 3.45 11.64 -14.62
N TYR A 85 4.26 12.16 -15.54
CA TYR A 85 5.27 13.18 -15.26
C TYR A 85 4.64 14.52 -14.82
N ASP A 86 3.52 14.91 -15.43
CA ASP A 86 2.79 16.10 -15.02
C ASP A 86 2.29 15.98 -13.57
N VAL A 87 1.71 14.84 -13.21
CA VAL A 87 1.31 14.57 -11.81
C VAL A 87 2.52 14.57 -10.89
N ALA A 88 3.57 13.81 -11.25
CA ALA A 88 4.78 13.70 -10.45
C ALA A 88 5.44 15.07 -10.22
N GLY A 89 5.44 15.96 -11.23
CA GLY A 89 6.04 17.29 -11.16
C GLY A 89 5.33 18.25 -10.18
N ARG A 90 4.06 17.99 -9.85
CA ARG A 90 3.24 18.87 -9.00
C ARG A 90 3.07 18.41 -7.57
N LEU A 91 3.45 17.19 -7.25
CA LEU A 91 3.27 16.65 -5.91
C LEU A 91 4.20 17.34 -4.90
N THR A 92 3.60 17.73 -3.78
CA THR A 92 4.29 18.15 -2.57
C THR A 92 4.16 17.04 -1.52
N PRO A 93 4.93 17.03 -0.43
CA PRO A 93 4.76 16.06 0.65
C PRO A 93 3.31 15.98 1.16
N ASP A 94 2.64 17.13 1.34
CA ASP A 94 1.25 17.17 1.82
C ASP A 94 0.27 16.56 0.81
N SER A 95 0.31 17.00 -0.46
CA SER A 95 -0.58 16.46 -1.49
C SER A 95 -0.30 14.99 -1.78
N TYR A 96 0.96 14.54 -1.65
CA TYR A 96 1.31 13.13 -1.78
C TYR A 96 0.75 12.30 -0.64
N ARG A 97 0.85 12.80 0.61
CA ARG A 97 0.27 12.16 1.79
C ARG A 97 -1.26 11.99 1.64
N GLU A 98 -1.96 13.04 1.22
CA GLU A 98 -3.42 12.98 1.03
C GLU A 98 -3.82 11.97 -0.05
N LEU A 99 -3.16 12.01 -1.21
CA LEU A 99 -3.41 11.09 -2.33
C LEU A 99 -3.11 9.65 -1.94
N ALA A 100 -1.97 9.41 -1.30
CA ALA A 100 -1.58 8.08 -0.85
C ALA A 100 -2.53 7.54 0.23
N ALA A 101 -2.93 8.37 1.20
CA ALA A 101 -3.90 7.97 2.22
C ALA A 101 -5.25 7.56 1.61
N ALA A 102 -5.73 8.29 0.61
CA ALA A 102 -6.95 7.92 -0.12
C ALA A 102 -6.77 6.58 -0.85
N THR A 103 -5.64 6.40 -1.54
CA THR A 103 -5.31 5.17 -2.26
C THR A 103 -5.21 3.96 -1.33
N PHE A 104 -4.53 4.11 -0.20
CA PHE A 104 -4.37 3.04 0.78
C PHE A 104 -5.70 2.70 1.48
N ARG A 105 -6.57 3.68 1.75
CA ARG A 105 -7.93 3.41 2.25
C ARG A 105 -8.76 2.59 1.26
N GLU A 106 -8.64 2.87 -0.06
CA GLU A 106 -9.30 2.04 -1.08
C GLU A 106 -8.77 0.59 -1.05
N MET A 107 -7.45 0.39 -0.87
CA MET A 107 -6.88 -0.94 -0.71
C MET A 107 -7.43 -1.65 0.53
N VAL A 108 -7.46 -0.97 1.68
CA VAL A 108 -8.03 -1.54 2.92
C VAL A 108 -9.49 -1.92 2.73
N ALA A 109 -10.29 -1.05 2.10
CA ALA A 109 -11.70 -1.34 1.80
C ALA A 109 -11.89 -2.53 0.85
N ALA A 110 -10.89 -2.82 0.01
CA ALA A 110 -10.85 -3.99 -0.88
C ALA A 110 -10.24 -5.25 -0.23
N GLY A 111 -9.91 -5.21 1.08
CA GLY A 111 -9.39 -6.35 1.84
C GLY A 111 -7.87 -6.50 1.82
N TYR A 112 -7.13 -5.53 1.30
CA TYR A 112 -5.66 -5.52 1.42
C TYR A 112 -5.23 -5.09 2.81
N THR A 113 -4.28 -5.81 3.39
CA THR A 113 -3.71 -5.55 4.73
C THR A 113 -2.25 -5.14 4.68
N SER A 114 -1.61 -5.32 3.53
CA SER A 114 -0.23 -4.90 3.30
C SER A 114 -0.02 -4.45 1.85
N VAL A 115 0.93 -3.54 1.67
CA VAL A 115 1.29 -2.99 0.36
C VAL A 115 2.79 -2.84 0.23
N GLY A 116 3.34 -3.31 -0.89
CA GLY A 116 4.67 -2.98 -1.38
C GLY A 116 4.58 -1.75 -2.27
N GLU A 117 5.02 -0.61 -1.76
CA GLU A 117 4.98 0.67 -2.46
C GLU A 117 6.34 0.99 -3.06
N PHE A 118 6.41 1.08 -4.38
CA PHE A 118 7.62 1.47 -5.08
C PHE A 118 7.72 2.99 -5.13
N HIS A 119 8.59 3.55 -4.30
CA HIS A 119 8.78 4.99 -4.10
C HIS A 119 10.04 5.49 -4.81
N TYR A 120 9.88 6.57 -5.58
CA TYR A 120 10.97 7.20 -6.31
C TYR A 120 10.82 8.74 -6.46
N LEU A 121 9.95 9.36 -5.67
CA LEU A 121 9.79 10.81 -5.60
C LEU A 121 10.50 11.34 -4.36
N HIS A 122 11.75 11.80 -4.48
CA HIS A 122 12.57 12.19 -3.33
C HIS A 122 12.64 13.71 -3.15
N HIS A 123 12.80 14.44 -4.26
CA HIS A 123 13.17 15.84 -4.25
C HIS A 123 12.03 16.78 -4.64
N GLN A 124 12.26 18.08 -4.49
CA GLN A 124 11.40 19.15 -5.00
C GLN A 124 11.31 19.09 -6.53
N ALA A 125 10.38 19.86 -7.11
CA ALA A 125 10.14 19.87 -8.55
C ALA A 125 11.38 20.27 -9.37
N ASP A 126 12.29 21.03 -8.81
CA ASP A 126 13.54 21.47 -9.41
C ASP A 126 14.74 20.54 -9.12
N GLY A 127 14.50 19.42 -8.44
CA GLY A 127 15.52 18.43 -8.08
C GLY A 127 16.31 18.76 -6.81
N ARG A 128 16.02 19.86 -6.13
CA ARG A 128 16.65 20.15 -4.84
C ARG A 128 16.05 19.30 -3.73
N PRO A 129 16.85 18.87 -2.73
CA PRO A 129 16.30 18.23 -1.54
C PRO A 129 15.24 19.10 -0.85
N HIS A 130 14.29 18.47 -0.19
CA HIS A 130 13.43 19.14 0.78
C HIS A 130 14.24 19.52 2.03
N ASP A 131 13.76 20.47 2.83
CA ASP A 131 14.37 20.83 4.12
C ASP A 131 14.48 19.58 5.02
N GLU A 132 13.43 18.74 5.01
CA GLU A 132 13.48 17.38 5.54
C GLU A 132 13.74 16.42 4.37
N PRO A 133 14.94 15.86 4.22
CA PRO A 133 15.32 15.08 3.02
C PRO A 133 14.39 13.89 2.71
N ASN A 134 13.72 13.37 3.73
CA ASN A 134 12.82 12.23 3.60
C ASN A 134 11.33 12.62 3.56
N ALA A 135 10.98 13.90 3.38
CA ALA A 135 9.60 14.39 3.47
C ALA A 135 8.62 13.62 2.57
N MET A 136 9.00 13.26 1.35
CA MET A 136 8.16 12.50 0.42
C MET A 136 7.96 11.04 0.89
N ARG A 137 9.00 10.41 1.41
CA ARG A 137 8.94 9.06 1.99
C ARG A 137 8.07 9.06 3.25
N ASP A 138 8.26 10.03 4.12
CA ASP A 138 7.52 10.15 5.37
C ASP A 138 6.04 10.42 5.12
N ALA A 139 5.70 11.15 4.06
CA ALA A 139 4.32 11.31 3.59
C ALA A 139 3.63 9.96 3.29
N LEU A 140 4.32 9.02 2.66
CA LEU A 140 3.79 7.67 2.41
C LEU A 140 3.63 6.86 3.70
N ARG A 141 4.60 6.94 4.61
CA ARG A 141 4.52 6.26 5.90
C ARG A 141 3.31 6.75 6.69
N ASP A 142 3.13 8.07 6.82
CA ASP A 142 2.03 8.67 7.55
C ASP A 142 0.67 8.36 6.89
N ALA A 143 0.63 8.30 5.55
CA ALA A 143 -0.54 7.87 4.80
C ALA A 143 -0.92 6.42 5.09
N ALA A 144 0.06 5.52 5.14
CA ALA A 144 -0.18 4.10 5.44
C ALA A 144 -0.64 3.90 6.88
N GLU A 145 -0.05 4.62 7.84
CA GLU A 145 -0.47 4.61 9.24
C GLU A 145 -1.91 5.11 9.38
N THR A 146 -2.24 6.23 8.73
CA THR A 146 -3.59 6.80 8.72
C THR A 146 -4.63 5.85 8.10
N ALA A 147 -4.24 5.09 7.08
CA ALA A 147 -5.12 4.12 6.43
C ALA A 147 -5.21 2.78 7.19
N GLY A 148 -4.28 2.50 8.10
CA GLY A 148 -4.21 1.24 8.83
C GLY A 148 -3.70 0.07 7.99
N ILE A 149 -2.88 0.32 6.95
CA ILE A 149 -2.27 -0.70 6.10
C ILE A 149 -0.78 -0.87 6.45
N ARG A 150 -0.30 -2.11 6.40
CA ARG A 150 1.13 -2.39 6.59
C ARG A 150 1.91 -2.01 5.33
N LEU A 151 2.87 -1.11 5.46
CA LEU A 151 3.70 -0.63 4.36
C LEU A 151 5.05 -1.35 4.33
N VAL A 152 5.41 -1.84 3.13
CA VAL A 152 6.78 -2.18 2.75
C VAL A 152 7.20 -1.18 1.69
N LEU A 153 8.06 -0.25 2.06
CA LEU A 153 8.52 0.79 1.16
C LEU A 153 9.75 0.31 0.39
N LEU A 154 9.63 0.30 -0.94
CA LEU A 154 10.74 0.03 -1.86
C LEU A 154 11.28 1.37 -2.33
N ASP A 155 12.29 1.84 -1.64
CA ASP A 155 12.90 3.15 -1.87
C ASP A 155 13.93 3.04 -3.00
N ALA A 156 13.68 3.70 -4.14
CA ALA A 156 14.44 3.55 -5.36
C ALA A 156 14.89 4.90 -5.92
N ALA A 157 16.17 5.04 -6.22
CA ALA A 157 16.74 6.21 -6.87
C ALA A 157 17.06 5.94 -8.34
N TYR A 158 16.78 6.91 -9.21
CA TYR A 158 17.12 6.86 -10.62
C TYR A 158 18.40 7.67 -10.87
N LEU A 159 19.47 6.98 -11.23
CA LEU A 159 20.77 7.62 -11.52
C LEU A 159 20.94 8.02 -12.99
N SER A 160 20.00 7.58 -13.87
CA SER A 160 20.05 7.89 -15.29
C SER A 160 18.66 7.97 -15.90
N SER A 161 18.51 8.80 -16.94
CA SER A 161 17.27 8.92 -17.72
C SER A 161 17.22 7.97 -18.92
N GLY A 162 18.33 7.32 -19.22
CA GLY A 162 18.53 6.43 -20.34
C GLY A 162 20.00 6.01 -20.38
N PHE A 163 20.42 5.35 -21.46
CA PHE A 163 21.78 4.87 -21.59
C PHE A 163 22.76 6.07 -21.61
N SER A 164 23.65 6.16 -20.61
CA SER A 164 24.64 7.23 -20.43
C SER A 164 24.07 8.66 -20.35
N ALA A 165 22.79 8.83 -20.01
CA ALA A 165 22.16 10.13 -19.88
C ALA A 165 21.79 10.43 -18.43
N PRO A 166 22.12 11.60 -17.86
CA PRO A 166 21.69 11.98 -16.51
C PRO A 166 20.17 12.18 -16.45
N PRO A 167 19.55 12.12 -15.25
CA PRO A 167 18.14 12.45 -15.06
C PRO A 167 17.80 13.83 -15.63
N GLN A 168 16.66 13.94 -16.31
CA GLN A 168 16.20 15.17 -16.96
C GLN A 168 14.71 15.44 -16.68
N GLY A 169 14.31 16.71 -16.74
CA GLY A 169 12.94 17.11 -16.49
C GLY A 169 12.48 16.64 -15.11
N VAL A 170 11.28 16.06 -15.01
CA VAL A 170 10.73 15.56 -13.74
C VAL A 170 11.59 14.47 -13.07
N GLN A 171 12.45 13.79 -13.84
CA GLN A 171 13.29 12.72 -13.31
C GLN A 171 14.38 13.21 -12.34
N VAL A 172 14.71 14.50 -12.32
CA VAL A 172 15.60 15.09 -11.30
C VAL A 172 15.06 14.94 -9.87
N ARG A 173 13.75 14.65 -9.74
CA ARG A 173 13.11 14.35 -8.45
C ARG A 173 13.37 12.93 -7.96
N TYR A 174 13.90 12.06 -8.82
CA TYR A 174 13.98 10.62 -8.57
C TYR A 174 15.39 10.17 -8.16
N SER A 175 16.35 11.09 -8.13
CA SER A 175 17.75 10.81 -7.81
C SER A 175 18.14 11.10 -6.37
#